data_bf1facd5643aa78377746a905874234f
#
_entry.id   bf1facd5643aa78377746a905874234f
#
_cell.length_a   1.000
_cell.length_b   1.000
_cell.length_c   1.000
_cell.angle_alpha   90.00
_cell.angle_beta   90.00
_cell.angle_gamma   90.00
#
_symmetry.space_group_name_H-M   'P 1'
#
loop_
_entity.id
_entity.type
_entity.pdbx_description
1 polymer ?
#
loop_
_entity_poly.entity_id
_entity_poly.type
_entity_poly.pdbx_seq_one_letter_code
_entity_poly.pdbx_strand_id
1 'polypeptide(L)'
;GASSPNNYFCIAHSQYYRTLHSDVYKTMCNSLQQQNEINSEIIENLNKELLLKGKKLSIEKERLTKDSILYLAKAISEQDFQRQQSTFYDLQAAYKELHSSRLSYTAQIKRNEQQIQQYLLQEQETLDKLREELSVSESQLTNTIHAWKKQYLQISPINGQMEYLGFWRENYFVQNGQELFSILPDQNEIVGEMIVPSYGIG
;
A
#
# COMPACT_ATOMS: atom_id res chain seq x y z
N GLY A 1 21.67 12.55 -23.04
CA GLY A 1 22.63 11.68 -22.43
C GLY A 1 21.90 10.57 -21.71
N ALA A 2 22.19 9.31 -22.07
CA ALA A 2 21.59 8.16 -21.36
C ALA A 2 22.07 8.18 -19.91
N SER A 3 21.12 8.16 -18.96
CA SER A 3 21.44 8.11 -17.53
C SER A 3 22.17 6.80 -17.25
N SER A 4 23.28 6.85 -16.50
CA SER A 4 24.02 5.63 -16.14
C SER A 4 23.17 4.71 -15.24
N PRO A 5 23.38 3.38 -15.24
CA PRO A 5 22.67 2.44 -14.38
C PRO A 5 22.71 2.81 -12.89
N ASN A 6 23.82 3.41 -12.44
CA ASN A 6 23.97 3.92 -11.07
C ASN A 6 22.98 5.06 -10.78
N ASN A 7 22.74 5.97 -11.75
CA ASN A 7 21.78 7.06 -11.57
C ASN A 7 20.34 6.56 -11.47
N TYR A 8 19.96 5.55 -12.28
CA TYR A 8 18.63 4.91 -12.19
C TYR A 8 18.41 4.25 -10.83
N PHE A 9 19.39 3.51 -10.32
CA PHE A 9 19.30 2.91 -8.99
C PHE A 9 19.15 3.96 -7.88
N CYS A 10 19.93 5.03 -7.90
CA CYS A 10 19.83 6.10 -6.92
C CYS A 10 18.45 6.79 -6.94
N ILE A 11 17.87 7.00 -8.12
CA ILE A 11 16.54 7.59 -8.27
C ILE A 11 15.47 6.64 -7.72
N ALA A 12 15.47 5.36 -8.13
CA ALA A 12 14.51 4.36 -7.65
C ALA A 12 14.58 4.18 -6.14
N HIS A 13 15.77 4.09 -5.58
CA HIS A 13 15.99 4.01 -4.13
C HIS A 13 15.45 5.24 -3.39
N SER A 14 15.74 6.45 -3.91
CA SER A 14 15.27 7.70 -3.31
C SER A 14 13.74 7.80 -3.33
N GLN A 15 13.11 7.40 -4.42
CA GLN A 15 11.65 7.40 -4.55
C GLN A 15 11.00 6.40 -3.59
N TYR A 16 11.48 5.17 -3.57
CA TYR A 16 11.00 4.14 -2.64
C TYR A 16 11.13 4.60 -1.18
N TYR A 17 12.31 5.11 -0.79
CA TYR A 17 12.55 5.58 0.57
C TYR A 17 11.64 6.73 0.98
N ARG A 18 11.44 7.72 0.09
CA ARG A 18 10.53 8.86 0.35
C ARG A 18 9.09 8.41 0.52
N THR A 19 8.62 7.50 -0.33
CA THR A 19 7.24 7.00 -0.25
C THR A 19 7.03 6.16 0.99
N LEU A 20 8.00 5.30 1.34
CA LEU A 20 7.96 4.46 2.55
C LEU A 20 7.85 5.29 3.84
N HIS A 21 8.49 6.47 3.88
CA HIS A 21 8.48 7.38 5.04
C HIS A 21 7.47 8.53 4.89
N SER A 22 6.59 8.46 3.91
CA SER A 22 5.57 9.47 3.68
C SER A 22 4.33 9.20 4.53
N ASP A 23 3.94 10.16 5.35
CA ASP A 23 2.73 10.08 6.17
C ASP A 23 1.46 10.57 5.42
N VAL A 24 1.52 10.76 4.10
CA VAL A 24 0.40 11.32 3.32
C VAL A 24 -0.86 10.47 3.44
N TYR A 25 -0.76 9.18 3.14
CA TYR A 25 -1.92 8.26 3.23
C TYR A 25 -2.43 8.13 4.66
N LYS A 26 -1.52 8.03 5.63
CA LYS A 26 -1.85 7.99 7.06
C LYS A 26 -2.60 9.25 7.50
N THR A 27 -2.17 10.43 7.06
CA THR A 27 -2.83 11.70 7.36
C THR A 27 -4.24 11.75 6.76
N MET A 28 -4.41 11.28 5.50
CA MET A 28 -5.71 11.18 4.85
C MET A 28 -6.65 10.22 5.60
N CYS A 29 -6.17 9.04 5.97
CA CYS A 29 -6.94 8.07 6.74
C CYS A 29 -7.35 8.62 8.12
N ASN A 30 -6.43 9.26 8.85
CA ASN A 30 -6.72 9.86 10.15
C ASN A 30 -7.78 10.97 10.06
N SER A 31 -7.72 11.80 9.02
CA SER A 31 -8.73 12.84 8.79
C SER A 31 -10.13 12.26 8.59
N LEU A 32 -10.25 11.18 7.80
CA LEU A 32 -11.53 10.50 7.59
C LEU A 32 -12.01 9.78 8.86
N GLN A 33 -11.11 9.23 9.67
CA GLN A 33 -11.43 8.62 10.95
C GLN A 33 -11.98 9.65 11.93
N GLN A 34 -11.35 10.81 12.06
CA GLN A 34 -11.85 11.92 12.89
C GLN A 34 -13.25 12.37 12.43
N GLN A 35 -13.46 12.45 11.12
CA GLN A 35 -14.78 12.79 10.57
C GLN A 35 -15.84 11.72 10.90
N ASN A 36 -15.46 10.43 10.92
CA ASN A 36 -16.34 9.33 11.34
C ASN A 36 -16.68 9.40 12.84
N GLU A 37 -15.72 9.78 13.68
CA GLU A 37 -15.97 10.00 15.12
C GLU A 37 -17.01 11.10 15.34
N ILE A 38 -16.83 12.25 14.68
CA ILE A 38 -17.82 13.35 14.74
C ILE A 38 -19.18 12.91 14.24
N ASN A 39 -19.25 12.21 13.10
CA ASN A 39 -20.51 11.70 12.56
C ASN A 39 -21.18 10.70 13.52
N SER A 40 -20.38 9.88 14.23
CA SER A 40 -20.88 8.93 15.22
C SER A 40 -21.50 9.63 16.44
N GLU A 41 -20.90 10.71 16.92
CA GLU A 41 -21.47 11.54 17.99
C GLU A 41 -22.79 12.19 17.57
N ILE A 42 -22.85 12.69 16.32
CA ILE A 42 -24.11 13.24 15.76
C ILE A 42 -25.18 12.16 15.71
N ILE A 43 -24.86 10.95 15.25
CA ILE A 43 -25.78 9.82 15.21
C ILE A 43 -26.29 9.46 16.61
N GLU A 44 -25.42 9.48 17.63
CA GLU A 44 -25.81 9.22 19.01
C GLU A 44 -26.83 10.25 19.51
N ASN A 45 -26.58 11.54 19.24
CA ASN A 45 -27.50 12.61 19.61
C ASN A 45 -28.84 12.50 18.85
N LEU A 46 -28.80 12.21 17.55
CA LEU A 46 -30.01 11.96 16.76
C LEU A 46 -30.80 10.74 17.27
N ASN A 47 -30.14 9.69 17.73
CA ASN A 47 -30.80 8.52 18.32
C ASN A 47 -31.55 8.88 19.63
N LYS A 48 -30.94 9.72 20.48
CA LYS A 48 -31.58 10.23 21.70
C LYS A 48 -32.82 11.08 21.34
N GLU A 49 -32.72 11.96 20.35
CA GLU A 49 -33.83 12.78 19.88
C GLU A 49 -34.94 11.97 19.23
N LEU A 50 -34.59 10.97 18.39
CA LEU A 50 -35.54 10.03 17.79
C LEU A 50 -36.31 9.26 18.84
N LEU A 51 -35.65 8.82 19.92
CA LEU A 51 -36.31 8.14 21.04
C LEU A 51 -37.38 9.04 21.71
N LEU A 52 -37.05 10.30 21.97
CA LEU A 52 -37.97 11.27 22.59
C LEU A 52 -39.15 11.63 21.66
N LYS A 53 -38.85 11.93 20.39
CA LYS A 53 -39.90 12.23 19.39
C LYS A 53 -40.76 10.99 19.09
N GLY A 54 -40.17 9.79 19.08
CA GLY A 54 -40.91 8.55 18.90
C GLY A 54 -41.92 8.32 20.04
N LYS A 55 -41.54 8.55 21.31
CA LYS A 55 -42.46 8.52 22.45
C LYS A 55 -43.60 9.54 22.33
N LYS A 56 -43.23 10.80 21.94
CA LYS A 56 -44.22 11.84 21.74
C LYS A 56 -45.20 11.52 20.60
N LEU A 57 -44.67 10.98 19.49
CA LEU A 57 -45.50 10.52 18.36
C LEU A 57 -46.47 9.39 18.76
N SER A 58 -46.03 8.45 19.60
CA SER A 58 -46.89 7.38 20.12
C SER A 58 -48.06 7.96 20.95
N ILE A 59 -47.76 8.89 21.84
CA ILE A 59 -48.81 9.58 22.68
C ILE A 59 -49.77 10.34 21.79
N GLU A 60 -49.29 11.08 20.82
CA GLU A 60 -50.15 11.89 19.93
C GLU A 60 -51.01 11.01 19.01
N LYS A 61 -50.47 9.88 18.57
CA LYS A 61 -51.25 8.85 17.85
C LYS A 61 -52.40 8.30 18.67
N GLU A 62 -52.15 8.00 19.93
CA GLU A 62 -53.17 7.51 20.85
C GLU A 62 -54.24 8.58 21.09
N ARG A 63 -53.82 9.87 21.25
CA ARG A 63 -54.73 11.03 21.38
C ARG A 63 -55.60 11.18 20.15
N LEU A 64 -54.99 11.18 18.94
CA LEU A 64 -55.72 11.27 17.69
C LEU A 64 -56.75 10.15 17.52
N THR A 65 -56.42 8.92 17.99
CA THR A 65 -57.38 7.82 17.96
C THR A 65 -58.56 8.08 18.87
N LYS A 66 -58.35 8.65 20.06
CA LYS A 66 -59.43 9.02 20.98
C LYS A 66 -60.28 10.16 20.41
N ASP A 67 -59.62 11.17 19.86
CA ASP A 67 -60.31 12.31 19.25
C ASP A 67 -61.14 11.90 18.00
N SER A 68 -60.71 10.90 17.25
CA SER A 68 -61.47 10.35 16.13
C SER A 68 -62.81 9.72 16.59
N ILE A 69 -62.80 9.02 17.75
CA ILE A 69 -64.02 8.45 18.35
C ILE A 69 -64.95 9.57 18.82
N LEU A 70 -64.41 10.60 19.48
CA LEU A 70 -65.18 11.76 19.94
C LEU A 70 -65.78 12.57 18.78
N TYR A 71 -65.05 12.69 17.67
CA TYR A 71 -65.56 13.32 16.46
C TYR A 71 -66.72 12.55 15.85
N LEU A 72 -66.60 11.22 15.74
CA LEU A 72 -67.71 10.34 15.28
C LEU A 72 -68.93 10.42 16.19
N ALA A 73 -68.72 10.59 17.49
CA ALA A 73 -69.79 10.82 18.47
C ALA A 73 -70.34 12.26 18.47
N LYS A 74 -69.87 13.15 17.57
CA LYS A 74 -70.20 14.59 17.52
C LYS A 74 -69.88 15.35 18.80
N ALA A 75 -68.94 14.88 19.61
CA ALA A 75 -68.53 15.49 20.87
C ALA A 75 -67.46 16.59 20.68
N ILE A 76 -66.77 16.62 19.55
CA ILE A 76 -65.81 17.67 19.17
C ILE A 76 -66.12 18.19 17.76
N SER A 77 -65.68 19.44 17.46
CA SER A 77 -65.87 20.04 16.16
C SER A 77 -64.93 19.43 15.09
N GLU A 78 -65.33 19.50 13.83
CA GLU A 78 -64.46 19.11 12.71
C GLU A 78 -63.14 19.89 12.71
N GLN A 79 -63.20 21.16 13.01
CA GLN A 79 -62.02 22.05 13.05
C GLN A 79 -61.03 21.62 14.14
N ASP A 80 -61.49 21.20 15.30
CA ASP A 80 -60.63 20.71 16.38
C ASP A 80 -60.00 19.36 16.04
N PHE A 81 -60.74 18.45 15.41
CA PHE A 81 -60.22 17.18 14.92
C PHE A 81 -59.17 17.40 13.85
N GLN A 82 -59.42 18.28 12.84
CA GLN A 82 -58.44 18.56 11.79
C GLN A 82 -57.17 19.21 12.35
N ARG A 83 -57.30 20.06 13.39
CA ARG A 83 -56.13 20.64 14.07
C ARG A 83 -55.26 19.56 14.73
N GLN A 84 -55.86 18.60 15.40
CA GLN A 84 -55.14 17.48 16.00
C GLN A 84 -54.47 16.58 14.96
N GLN A 85 -55.19 16.33 13.88
CA GLN A 85 -54.64 15.56 12.75
C GLN A 85 -53.43 16.26 12.14
N SER A 86 -53.47 17.56 11.92
CA SER A 86 -52.31 18.33 11.44
C SER A 86 -51.12 18.22 12.39
N THR A 87 -51.35 18.40 13.71
CA THR A 87 -50.29 18.28 14.73
C THR A 87 -49.62 16.89 14.72
N PHE A 88 -50.41 15.84 14.53
CA PHE A 88 -49.88 14.50 14.41
C PHE A 88 -49.02 14.33 13.18
N TYR A 89 -49.47 14.81 12.02
CA TYR A 89 -48.70 14.73 10.76
C TYR A 89 -47.43 15.56 10.79
N ASP A 90 -47.46 16.75 11.40
CA ASP A 90 -46.28 17.59 11.58
C ASP A 90 -45.22 16.91 12.42
N LEU A 91 -45.65 16.25 13.51
CA LEU A 91 -44.76 15.48 14.37
C LEU A 91 -44.21 14.24 13.66
N GLN A 92 -45.02 13.55 12.86
CA GLN A 92 -44.61 12.42 12.03
C GLN A 92 -43.59 12.81 10.97
N ALA A 93 -43.79 13.97 10.31
CA ALA A 93 -42.86 14.55 9.35
C ALA A 93 -41.52 14.85 10.00
N ALA A 94 -41.50 15.51 11.14
CA ALA A 94 -40.30 15.83 11.90
C ALA A 94 -39.55 14.57 12.39
N TYR A 95 -40.29 13.51 12.76
CA TYR A 95 -39.65 12.23 13.10
C TYR A 95 -38.96 11.57 11.90
N LYS A 96 -39.62 11.57 10.73
CA LYS A 96 -39.06 11.04 9.48
C LYS A 96 -37.83 11.81 9.02
N GLU A 97 -37.85 13.13 9.18
CA GLU A 97 -36.69 13.97 8.83
C GLU A 97 -35.45 13.64 9.66
N LEU A 98 -35.61 13.50 10.98
CA LEU A 98 -34.52 13.08 11.86
C LEU A 98 -34.02 11.68 11.50
N HIS A 99 -34.93 10.76 11.18
CA HIS A 99 -34.55 9.41 10.75
C HIS A 99 -33.74 9.44 9.44
N SER A 100 -34.14 10.28 8.47
CA SER A 100 -33.42 10.48 7.20
C SER A 100 -32.04 11.10 7.44
N SER A 101 -31.95 12.09 8.33
CA SER A 101 -30.67 12.71 8.71
C SER A 101 -29.72 11.67 9.34
N ARG A 102 -30.18 10.82 10.25
CA ARG A 102 -29.39 9.73 10.81
C ARG A 102 -28.85 8.77 9.74
N LEU A 103 -29.72 8.36 8.80
CA LEU A 103 -29.32 7.50 7.68
C LEU A 103 -28.26 8.18 6.80
N SER A 104 -28.36 9.47 6.55
CA SER A 104 -27.38 10.25 5.79
C SER A 104 -26.00 10.20 6.44
N TYR A 105 -25.88 10.45 7.75
CA TYR A 105 -24.62 10.37 8.48
C TYR A 105 -24.06 8.94 8.50
N THR A 106 -24.93 7.92 8.67
CA THR A 106 -24.50 6.53 8.59
C THR A 106 -23.93 6.17 7.21
N ALA A 107 -24.58 6.66 6.14
CA ALA A 107 -24.09 6.45 4.79
C ALA A 107 -22.76 7.19 4.55
N GLN A 108 -22.54 8.34 5.19
CA GLN A 108 -21.28 9.08 5.10
C GLN A 108 -20.14 8.35 5.79
N ILE A 109 -20.37 7.80 6.98
CA ILE A 109 -19.37 6.95 7.65
C ILE A 109 -18.95 5.79 6.73
N LYS A 110 -19.93 5.10 6.15
CA LYS A 110 -19.65 3.98 5.24
C LYS A 110 -18.83 4.40 4.01
N ARG A 111 -19.14 5.55 3.43
CA ARG A 111 -18.32 6.09 2.32
C ARG A 111 -16.88 6.40 2.76
N ASN A 112 -16.71 7.02 3.92
CA ASN A 112 -15.40 7.34 4.46
C ASN A 112 -14.59 6.05 4.74
N GLU A 113 -15.23 5.01 5.30
CA GLU A 113 -14.60 3.70 5.50
C GLU A 113 -14.12 3.08 4.17
N GLN A 114 -14.96 3.12 3.13
CA GLN A 114 -14.58 2.68 1.80
C GLN A 114 -13.39 3.48 1.24
N GLN A 115 -13.38 4.79 1.46
CA GLN A 115 -12.28 5.66 1.03
C GLN A 115 -10.97 5.34 1.75
N ILE A 116 -11.03 5.04 3.06
CA ILE A 116 -9.87 4.59 3.84
C ILE A 116 -9.31 3.30 3.26
N GLN A 117 -10.17 2.31 2.95
CA GLN A 117 -9.73 1.07 2.34
C GLN A 117 -9.06 1.29 0.97
N GLN A 118 -9.59 2.21 0.17
CA GLN A 118 -8.97 2.58 -1.11
C GLN A 118 -7.59 3.21 -0.92
N TYR A 119 -7.42 4.10 0.05
CA TYR A 119 -6.12 4.71 0.32
C TYR A 119 -5.08 3.71 0.79
N LEU A 120 -5.47 2.75 1.66
CA LEU A 120 -4.58 1.69 2.13
C LEU A 120 -4.14 0.77 0.96
N LEU A 121 -5.07 0.41 0.08
CA LEU A 121 -4.76 -0.38 -1.11
C LEU A 121 -3.81 0.37 -2.06
N GLN A 122 -4.10 1.64 -2.32
CA GLN A 122 -3.28 2.49 -3.19
C GLN A 122 -1.86 2.70 -2.64
N GLU A 123 -1.72 2.85 -1.31
CA GLU A 123 -0.41 2.91 -0.64
C GLU A 123 0.38 1.63 -0.90
N GLN A 124 -0.25 0.47 -0.68
CA GLN A 124 0.39 -0.83 -0.89
C GLN A 124 0.80 -1.04 -2.35
N GLU A 125 -0.10 -0.79 -3.30
CA GLU A 125 0.20 -0.90 -4.74
C GLU A 125 1.35 0.01 -5.17
N THR A 126 1.40 1.23 -4.62
CA THR A 126 2.47 2.19 -4.91
C THR A 126 3.81 1.69 -4.37
N LEU A 127 3.83 1.20 -3.13
CA LEU A 127 5.04 0.66 -2.51
C LEU A 127 5.54 -0.60 -3.23
N ASP A 128 4.65 -1.50 -3.61
CA ASP A 128 5.01 -2.73 -4.31
C ASP A 128 5.59 -2.43 -5.70
N LYS A 129 5.00 -1.49 -6.43
CA LYS A 129 5.52 -1.01 -7.71
C LYS A 129 6.92 -0.41 -7.58
N LEU A 130 7.13 0.47 -6.60
CA LEU A 130 8.43 1.10 -6.37
C LEU A 130 9.49 0.07 -5.91
N ARG A 131 9.08 -0.96 -5.16
CA ARG A 131 9.97 -2.07 -4.77
C ARG A 131 10.40 -2.90 -5.97
N GLU A 132 9.49 -3.17 -6.90
CA GLU A 132 9.79 -3.87 -8.14
C GLU A 132 10.77 -3.04 -9.01
N GLU A 133 10.50 -1.75 -9.21
CA GLU A 133 11.39 -0.84 -9.95
C GLU A 133 12.79 -0.78 -9.31
N LEU A 134 12.89 -0.74 -7.99
CA LEU A 134 14.16 -0.80 -7.26
C LEU A 134 14.90 -2.11 -7.51
N SER A 135 14.22 -3.25 -7.40
CA SER A 135 14.81 -4.58 -7.63
C SER A 135 15.35 -4.74 -9.07
N VAL A 136 14.60 -4.25 -10.06
CA VAL A 136 15.05 -4.25 -11.46
C VAL A 136 16.29 -3.38 -11.64
N SER A 137 16.31 -2.18 -11.06
CA SER A 137 17.45 -1.27 -11.16
C SER A 137 18.69 -1.80 -10.45
N GLU A 138 18.53 -2.47 -9.31
CA GLU A 138 19.59 -3.16 -8.57
C GLU A 138 20.21 -4.30 -9.41
N SER A 139 19.36 -5.11 -10.04
CA SER A 139 19.81 -6.19 -10.93
C SER A 139 20.60 -5.66 -12.12
N GLN A 140 20.14 -4.57 -12.73
CA GLN A 140 20.84 -3.93 -13.85
C GLN A 140 22.19 -3.37 -13.42
N LEU A 141 22.27 -2.72 -12.25
CA LEU A 141 23.53 -2.20 -11.70
C LEU A 141 24.50 -3.34 -11.41
N THR A 142 24.03 -4.42 -10.76
CA THR A 142 24.83 -5.61 -10.45
C THR A 142 25.39 -6.25 -11.71
N ASN A 143 24.57 -6.44 -12.74
CA ASN A 143 25.00 -6.99 -14.02
C ASN A 143 26.05 -6.09 -14.70
N THR A 144 25.87 -4.78 -14.62
CA THR A 144 26.86 -3.81 -15.16
C THR A 144 28.19 -3.89 -14.42
N ILE A 145 28.15 -4.00 -13.09
CA ILE A 145 29.36 -4.17 -12.28
C ILE A 145 30.05 -5.51 -12.59
N HIS A 146 29.29 -6.60 -12.75
CA HIS A 146 29.86 -7.89 -13.14
C HIS A 146 30.51 -7.86 -14.52
N ALA A 147 29.85 -7.24 -15.50
CA ALA A 147 30.42 -7.06 -16.84
C ALA A 147 31.71 -6.23 -16.80
N TRP A 148 31.72 -5.14 -16.03
CA TRP A 148 32.90 -4.30 -15.83
C TRP A 148 34.03 -5.08 -15.15
N LYS A 149 33.73 -5.83 -14.06
CA LYS A 149 34.72 -6.68 -13.40
C LYS A 149 35.34 -7.69 -14.35
N LYS A 150 34.52 -8.39 -15.15
CA LYS A 150 35.00 -9.36 -16.14
C LYS A 150 35.89 -8.74 -17.21
N GLN A 151 35.63 -7.49 -17.60
CA GLN A 151 36.37 -6.81 -18.63
C GLN A 151 37.69 -6.18 -18.14
N TYR A 152 37.68 -5.64 -16.90
CA TYR A 152 38.79 -4.81 -16.42
C TYR A 152 39.57 -5.39 -15.24
N LEU A 153 39.04 -6.45 -14.59
CA LEU A 153 39.69 -7.09 -13.44
C LEU A 153 40.06 -8.54 -13.78
N GLN A 154 41.34 -8.85 -13.63
CA GLN A 154 41.83 -10.22 -13.66
C GLN A 154 41.94 -10.71 -12.21
N ILE A 155 41.07 -11.65 -11.81
CA ILE A 155 41.00 -12.20 -10.45
C ILE A 155 41.43 -13.65 -10.54
N SER A 156 42.44 -14.03 -9.74
CA SER A 156 42.82 -15.43 -9.64
C SER A 156 41.69 -16.29 -9.08
N PRO A 157 41.36 -17.44 -9.69
CA PRO A 157 40.36 -18.35 -9.18
C PRO A 157 40.85 -19.19 -7.98
N ILE A 158 42.17 -19.23 -7.74
CA ILE A 158 42.85 -20.01 -6.68
C ILE A 158 43.81 -19.11 -5.91
N ASN A 159 44.08 -19.49 -4.65
CA ASN A 159 45.17 -18.89 -3.86
C ASN A 159 46.49 -19.50 -4.31
N GLY A 160 47.50 -18.65 -4.45
CA GLY A 160 48.81 -19.11 -4.89
C GLY A 160 49.75 -17.97 -5.24
N GLN A 161 50.91 -18.30 -5.70
CA GLN A 161 51.94 -17.36 -6.11
C GLN A 161 51.81 -17.03 -7.61
N MET A 162 51.77 -15.74 -7.95
CA MET A 162 51.67 -15.27 -9.33
C MET A 162 53.05 -15.30 -10.01
N GLU A 163 53.09 -15.89 -11.20
CA GLU A 163 54.30 -15.95 -12.05
C GLU A 163 53.96 -15.35 -13.42
N TYR A 164 54.90 -14.55 -13.95
CA TYR A 164 54.77 -13.96 -15.28
C TYR A 164 55.21 -14.96 -16.37
N LEU A 165 54.35 -15.19 -17.37
CA LEU A 165 54.67 -16.09 -18.51
C LEU A 165 55.51 -15.44 -19.58
N GLY A 166 56.09 -14.27 -19.37
CA GLY A 166 56.94 -13.56 -20.32
C GLY A 166 57.54 -12.28 -19.75
N PHE A 167 58.39 -11.61 -20.56
CA PHE A 167 59.01 -10.32 -20.21
C PHE A 167 58.07 -9.16 -20.58
N TRP A 168 57.19 -8.79 -19.66
CA TRP A 168 56.25 -7.70 -19.86
C TRP A 168 56.86 -6.39 -19.39
N ARG A 169 56.64 -5.32 -20.16
CA ARG A 169 57.03 -3.93 -19.84
C ARG A 169 55.81 -3.06 -19.79
N GLU A 170 55.87 -1.91 -19.10
CA GLU A 170 54.82 -0.91 -19.13
C GLU A 170 54.54 -0.47 -20.57
N ASN A 171 53.23 -0.27 -20.87
CA ASN A 171 52.72 0.10 -22.21
C ASN A 171 52.94 -0.95 -23.32
N TYR A 172 53.13 -2.24 -22.95
CA TYR A 172 53.19 -3.31 -23.94
C TYR A 172 51.81 -3.68 -24.44
N PHE A 173 51.65 -3.82 -25.76
CA PHE A 173 50.36 -4.21 -26.35
C PHE A 173 50.15 -5.71 -26.17
N VAL A 174 48.96 -6.03 -25.58
CA VAL A 174 48.52 -7.42 -25.29
C VAL A 174 47.40 -7.77 -26.27
N GLN A 175 47.48 -8.96 -26.87
CA GLN A 175 46.42 -9.46 -27.74
C GLN A 175 45.29 -10.07 -26.89
N ASN A 176 44.06 -10.05 -27.42
CA ASN A 176 42.93 -10.67 -26.75
C ASN A 176 43.11 -12.18 -26.65
N GLY A 177 42.99 -12.75 -25.43
CA GLY A 177 43.21 -14.19 -25.16
C GLY A 177 44.66 -14.56 -24.91
N GLN A 178 45.61 -13.62 -24.87
CA GLN A 178 47.02 -13.87 -24.57
C GLN A 178 47.16 -14.13 -23.05
N GLU A 179 47.85 -15.25 -22.72
CA GLU A 179 48.17 -15.58 -21.34
C GLU A 179 49.32 -14.71 -20.84
N LEU A 180 49.10 -14.01 -19.72
CA LEU A 180 50.03 -13.07 -19.12
C LEU A 180 50.64 -13.57 -17.83
N PHE A 181 49.87 -14.30 -17.05
CA PHE A 181 50.20 -14.75 -15.71
C PHE A 181 49.82 -16.22 -15.54
N SER A 182 50.58 -16.91 -14.72
CA SER A 182 50.22 -18.23 -14.14
C SER A 182 50.12 -18.10 -12.63
N ILE A 183 49.22 -18.85 -12.04
CA ILE A 183 49.12 -18.96 -10.58
C ILE A 183 49.52 -20.34 -10.14
N LEU A 184 50.60 -20.42 -9.36
CA LEU A 184 51.07 -21.65 -8.74
C LEU A 184 50.33 -21.83 -7.38
N PRO A 185 49.53 -22.88 -7.20
CA PRO A 185 48.81 -23.11 -5.93
C PRO A 185 49.79 -23.38 -4.79
N ASP A 186 49.45 -22.93 -3.58
CA ASP A 186 50.26 -23.11 -2.38
C ASP A 186 50.33 -24.59 -1.91
N GLN A 187 49.46 -25.45 -2.41
CA GLN A 187 49.47 -26.89 -2.16
C GLN A 187 49.97 -27.66 -3.38
N ASN A 188 51.19 -28.13 -3.32
CA ASN A 188 51.82 -28.90 -4.38
C ASN A 188 51.54 -30.38 -4.17
N GLU A 189 50.43 -30.91 -4.67
CA GLU A 189 50.39 -32.30 -5.09
C GLU A 189 51.05 -32.40 -6.47
N ILE A 190 52.28 -32.91 -6.53
CA ILE A 190 52.94 -33.15 -7.79
C ILE A 190 52.36 -34.42 -8.40
N VAL A 191 51.55 -34.25 -9.43
CA VAL A 191 51.05 -35.38 -10.24
C VAL A 191 51.93 -35.54 -11.46
N GLY A 192 52.60 -36.68 -11.56
CA GLY A 192 53.37 -37.04 -12.75
C GLY A 192 52.55 -37.94 -13.67
N GLU A 193 52.42 -37.55 -14.94
CA GLU A 193 51.86 -38.41 -15.99
C GLU A 193 53.00 -39.17 -16.69
N MET A 194 52.95 -40.52 -16.69
CA MET A 194 53.93 -41.36 -17.40
C MET A 194 53.21 -42.13 -18.48
N ILE A 195 53.63 -41.92 -19.73
CA ILE A 195 53.18 -42.71 -20.88
C ILE A 195 54.05 -43.94 -20.98
N VAL A 196 53.47 -45.09 -20.66
CA VAL A 196 54.16 -46.38 -20.76
C VAL A 196 53.81 -47.10 -22.08
N PRO A 197 54.74 -47.28 -23.04
CA PRO A 197 54.44 -47.96 -24.27
C PRO A 197 54.14 -49.45 -24.02
N SER A 198 53.09 -49.96 -24.68
CA SER A 198 52.56 -51.33 -24.47
C SER A 198 53.55 -52.47 -24.69
N TYR A 199 54.68 -52.25 -25.38
CA TYR A 199 55.73 -53.25 -25.59
C TYR A 199 56.83 -53.31 -24.47
N GLY A 200 56.67 -52.53 -23.43
CA GLY A 200 57.56 -52.51 -22.25
C GLY A 200 56.93 -53.10 -20.98
N ILE A 201 55.72 -53.65 -21.04
CA ILE A 201 55.08 -54.35 -19.94
C ILE A 201 55.22 -55.83 -20.11
N GLY A 202 56.36 -56.35 -19.65
CA GLY A 202 56.61 -57.73 -19.54
C GLY A 202 56.73 -58.22 -18.12
#